data_d4bcbba19d05af72eb29225353d5d0df
#
_entry.id   d4bcbba19d05af72eb29225353d5d0df
#
_cell.length_a   1.000
_cell.length_b   1.000
_cell.length_c   1.000
_cell.angle_alpha   90.00
_cell.angle_beta   90.00
_cell.angle_gamma   90.00
#
_symmetry.space_group_name_H-M   'P 1'
#
loop_
_entity.id
_entity.type
_entity.pdbx_description
1 polymer ?
#
loop_
_entity_poly.entity_id
_entity_poly.type
_entity_poly.pdbx_seq_one_letter_code
_entity_poly.pdbx_strand_id
1 'polypeptide(L)'
;MEYKMNIRKAKEKDIPRIIELLGQVLQIHADIRPDIFIPGTTKYTACELAELLKNEAKPIYVAVNNEDVCLGYAFCQLKEQPFSNNMVQFKSFFIDDLCVDMQARGQHIGESLFEYVKQEAKKLGCYEVTLNVWTGNASAEKFYEKMGMKTKERQLEYIL
;
A
#
# COMPACT_ATOMS: atom_id res chain seq x y z
N MET A 1 7.66 6.99 26.98
CA MET A 1 6.94 7.86 26.01
C MET A 1 6.32 6.99 24.94
N GLU A 2 4.99 6.92 24.92
CA GLU A 2 4.31 6.33 23.77
C GLU A 2 4.55 7.27 22.58
N TYR A 3 5.29 6.79 21.59
CA TYR A 3 5.37 7.45 20.29
C TYR A 3 4.00 7.33 19.64
N LYS A 4 3.19 8.36 19.78
CA LYS A 4 1.88 8.39 19.14
C LYS A 4 2.09 8.58 17.64
N MET A 5 2.08 7.47 16.93
CA MET A 5 2.10 7.48 15.47
C MET A 5 0.87 8.20 14.96
N ASN A 6 1.06 9.21 14.13
CA ASN A 6 -0.04 9.89 13.46
C ASN A 6 -0.14 9.41 12.02
N ILE A 7 -1.36 9.08 11.59
CA ILE A 7 -1.64 8.69 10.22
C ILE A 7 -2.62 9.70 9.64
N ARG A 8 -2.28 10.19 8.46
CA ARG A 8 -3.05 11.20 7.74
C ARG A 8 -2.93 11.00 6.23
N LYS A 9 -3.73 11.73 5.46
CA LYS A 9 -3.52 11.80 4.01
C LYS A 9 -2.17 12.42 3.70
N ALA A 10 -1.52 11.90 2.65
CA ALA A 10 -0.26 12.44 2.17
C ALA A 10 -0.43 13.85 1.63
N LYS A 11 0.60 14.66 1.77
CA LYS A 11 0.70 16.04 1.28
C LYS A 11 1.89 16.17 0.35
N GLU A 12 1.95 17.24 -0.43
CA GLU A 12 3.08 17.47 -1.35
C GLU A 12 4.44 17.42 -0.65
N LYS A 13 4.52 17.90 0.59
CA LYS A 13 5.77 17.85 1.38
C LYS A 13 6.26 16.42 1.66
N ASP A 14 5.39 15.43 1.58
CA ASP A 14 5.75 14.02 1.81
C ASP A 14 6.36 13.36 0.57
N ILE A 15 6.21 13.96 -0.61
CA ILE A 15 6.63 13.38 -1.89
C ILE A 15 8.08 12.90 -1.89
N PRO A 16 9.08 13.67 -1.44
CA PRO A 16 10.46 13.20 -1.43
C PRO A 16 10.65 11.91 -0.62
N ARG A 17 10.03 11.81 0.55
CA ARG A 17 10.10 10.60 1.39
C ARG A 17 9.36 9.43 0.78
N ILE A 18 8.21 9.68 0.17
CA ILE A 18 7.45 8.65 -0.54
C ILE A 18 8.30 8.05 -1.67
N ILE A 19 9.00 8.86 -2.44
CA ILE A 19 9.88 8.39 -3.52
C ILE A 19 11.00 7.52 -2.95
N GLU A 20 11.62 7.89 -1.84
CA GLU A 20 12.65 7.07 -1.19
C GLU A 20 12.09 5.70 -0.77
N LEU A 21 10.90 5.67 -0.17
CA LEU A 21 10.25 4.44 0.27
C LEU A 21 9.81 3.57 -0.90
N LEU A 22 9.35 4.17 -1.99
CA LEU A 22 9.06 3.45 -3.25
C LEU A 22 10.30 2.72 -3.77
N GLY A 23 11.48 3.32 -3.64
CA GLY A 23 12.74 2.70 -4.00
C GLY A 23 13.07 1.47 -3.15
N GLN A 24 12.77 1.51 -1.85
CA GLN A 24 12.97 0.36 -0.96
C GLN A 24 12.09 -0.84 -1.36
N VAL A 25 10.81 -0.59 -1.64
CA VAL A 25 9.88 -1.64 -2.10
C VAL A 25 10.29 -2.18 -3.46
N LEU A 26 10.68 -1.30 -4.37
CA LEU A 26 11.11 -1.71 -5.71
C LEU A 26 12.30 -2.66 -5.64
N GLN A 27 13.26 -2.42 -4.76
CA GLN A 27 14.41 -3.29 -4.59
C GLN A 27 13.99 -4.70 -4.13
N ILE A 28 13.04 -4.78 -3.20
CA ILE A 28 12.50 -6.08 -2.75
C ILE A 28 11.84 -6.82 -3.91
N HIS A 29 11.01 -6.13 -4.70
CA HIS A 29 10.33 -6.74 -5.85
C HIS A 29 11.32 -7.13 -6.95
N ALA A 30 12.34 -6.31 -7.22
CA ALA A 30 13.38 -6.62 -8.21
C ALA A 30 14.21 -7.83 -7.80
N ASP A 31 14.49 -8.01 -6.51
CA ASP A 31 15.19 -9.18 -5.99
C ASP A 31 14.36 -10.47 -6.16
N ILE A 32 13.04 -10.39 -6.06
CA ILE A 32 12.13 -11.52 -6.25
C ILE A 32 11.88 -11.80 -7.73
N ARG A 33 11.63 -10.76 -8.51
CA ARG A 33 11.28 -10.86 -9.95
C ARG A 33 12.11 -9.90 -10.78
N PRO A 34 13.42 -10.20 -10.98
CA PRO A 34 14.28 -9.36 -11.82
C PRO A 34 13.89 -9.34 -13.30
N ASP A 35 13.07 -10.30 -13.73
CA ASP A 35 12.47 -10.34 -15.05
C ASP A 35 11.31 -9.36 -15.25
N ILE A 36 10.75 -8.81 -14.16
CA ILE A 36 9.60 -7.91 -14.19
C ILE A 36 9.99 -6.50 -13.77
N PHE A 37 10.77 -6.36 -12.70
CA PHE A 37 11.09 -5.07 -12.09
C PHE A 37 12.52 -4.62 -12.43
N ILE A 38 12.66 -3.33 -12.70
CA ILE A 38 13.95 -2.68 -13.02
C ILE A 38 14.41 -1.91 -11.78
N PRO A 39 15.45 -2.40 -11.06
CA PRO A 39 15.95 -1.70 -9.89
C PRO A 39 16.54 -0.35 -10.26
N GLY A 40 16.54 0.60 -9.32
CA GLY A 40 17.08 1.93 -9.52
C GLY A 40 16.18 2.90 -10.29
N THR A 41 15.00 2.45 -10.72
CA THR A 41 13.96 3.31 -11.32
C THR A 41 12.96 3.75 -10.26
N THR A 42 11.97 4.53 -10.63
CA THR A 42 10.86 4.88 -9.74
C THR A 42 9.51 4.64 -10.42
N LYS A 43 8.54 4.18 -9.64
CA LYS A 43 7.17 3.96 -10.13
C LYS A 43 6.49 5.26 -10.53
N TYR A 44 6.74 6.33 -9.78
CA TYR A 44 6.16 7.64 -10.01
C TYR A 44 7.21 8.73 -9.94
N THR A 45 7.11 9.72 -10.82
CA THR A 45 7.84 10.98 -10.67
C THR A 45 7.17 11.86 -9.61
N ALA A 46 7.87 12.89 -9.14
CA ALA A 46 7.28 13.86 -8.21
C ALA A 46 6.04 14.53 -8.79
N CYS A 47 6.03 14.86 -10.07
CA CYS A 47 4.88 15.47 -10.76
C CYS A 47 3.69 14.51 -10.82
N GLU A 48 3.93 13.23 -11.12
CA GLU A 48 2.88 12.20 -11.13
C GLU A 48 2.28 12.00 -9.76
N LEU A 49 3.10 12.01 -8.70
CA LEU A 49 2.62 11.92 -7.32
C LEU A 49 1.79 13.14 -6.93
N ALA A 50 2.21 14.34 -7.30
CA ALA A 50 1.45 15.56 -7.04
C ALA A 50 0.06 15.51 -7.67
N GLU A 51 -0.06 15.00 -8.90
CA GLU A 51 -1.36 14.78 -9.55
C GLU A 51 -2.17 13.66 -8.86
N LEU A 52 -1.51 12.57 -8.47
CA LEU A 52 -2.16 11.46 -7.79
C LEU A 52 -2.77 11.88 -6.44
N LEU A 53 -2.12 12.78 -5.71
CA LEU A 53 -2.63 13.32 -4.44
C LEU A 53 -3.97 14.04 -4.59
N LYS A 54 -4.33 14.49 -5.78
CA LYS A 54 -5.60 15.17 -6.06
C LYS A 54 -6.75 14.19 -6.35
N ASN A 55 -6.44 12.91 -6.54
CA ASN A 55 -7.42 11.89 -6.90
C ASN A 55 -8.04 11.27 -5.64
N GLU A 56 -9.28 11.64 -5.33
CA GLU A 56 -10.00 11.16 -4.15
C GLU A 56 -10.30 9.65 -4.20
N ALA A 57 -10.37 9.06 -5.39
CA ALA A 57 -10.57 7.61 -5.54
C ALA A 57 -9.28 6.81 -5.32
N LYS A 58 -8.13 7.47 -5.24
CA LYS A 58 -6.81 6.85 -5.02
C LYS A 58 -6.07 7.53 -3.88
N PRO A 59 -6.60 7.46 -2.65
CA PRO A 59 -5.97 8.13 -1.51
C PRO A 59 -4.65 7.50 -1.14
N ILE A 60 -3.71 8.34 -0.72
CA ILE A 60 -2.43 7.94 -0.16
C ILE A 60 -2.41 8.36 1.31
N TYR A 61 -2.16 7.42 2.19
CA TYR A 61 -2.02 7.67 3.63
C TYR A 61 -0.57 7.53 4.03
N VAL A 62 -0.12 8.38 4.94
CA VAL A 62 1.24 8.34 5.49
C VAL A 62 1.21 8.21 7.00
N ALA A 63 2.11 7.41 7.53
CA ALA A 63 2.40 7.36 8.94
C ALA A 63 3.59 8.28 9.22
N VAL A 64 3.41 9.24 10.11
CA VAL A 64 4.41 10.26 10.40
C VAL A 64 4.81 10.24 11.87
N ASN A 65 6.07 10.60 12.14
CA ASN A 65 6.57 10.74 13.49
C ASN A 65 6.19 12.10 14.11
N ASN A 66 6.70 12.41 15.30
CA ASN A 66 6.42 13.67 16.01
C ASN A 66 6.93 14.91 15.26
N GLU A 67 7.88 14.75 14.35
CA GLU A 67 8.42 15.82 13.52
C GLU A 67 7.69 15.90 12.16
N ASP A 68 6.60 15.16 12.00
CA ASP A 68 5.79 15.08 10.78
C ASP A 68 6.57 14.53 9.58
N VAL A 69 7.57 13.68 9.83
CA VAL A 69 8.33 12.98 8.81
C VAL A 69 7.68 11.64 8.49
N CYS A 70 7.49 11.36 7.20
CA CYS A 70 6.89 10.12 6.71
C CYS A 70 7.82 8.91 6.98
N LEU A 71 7.29 7.93 7.71
CA LEU A 71 7.97 6.67 8.01
C LEU A 71 7.35 5.48 7.31
N GLY A 72 6.21 5.66 6.70
CA GLY A 72 5.51 4.61 5.96
C GLY A 72 4.32 5.17 5.21
N TYR A 73 3.84 4.41 4.24
CA TYR A 73 2.69 4.83 3.42
C TYR A 73 1.77 3.66 3.08
N ALA A 74 0.56 3.99 2.68
CA ALA A 74 -0.36 3.08 2.01
C ALA A 74 -0.98 3.79 0.81
N PHE A 75 -0.74 3.27 -0.38
CA PHE A 75 -1.41 3.68 -1.61
C PHE A 75 -2.68 2.85 -1.75
N CYS A 76 -3.82 3.51 -1.82
CA CYS A 76 -5.11 2.84 -1.89
C CYS A 76 -5.87 3.25 -3.15
N GLN A 77 -6.82 2.40 -3.55
CA GLN A 77 -7.72 2.66 -4.67
C GLN A 77 -9.12 2.18 -4.29
N LEU A 78 -10.09 3.08 -4.40
CA LEU A 78 -11.50 2.70 -4.30
C LEU A 78 -11.90 2.07 -5.63
N LYS A 79 -12.33 0.80 -5.59
CA LYS A 79 -12.73 0.03 -6.77
C LYS A 79 -14.17 -0.44 -6.64
N GLU A 80 -14.87 -0.43 -7.76
CA GLU A 80 -16.19 -1.05 -7.88
C GLU A 80 -16.07 -2.30 -8.73
N GLN A 81 -16.90 -3.31 -8.44
CA GLN A 81 -16.98 -4.50 -9.29
C GLN A 81 -17.40 -4.09 -10.72
N PRO A 82 -16.73 -4.60 -11.76
CA PRO A 82 -17.26 -4.46 -13.11
C PRO A 82 -18.67 -5.02 -13.19
N PHE A 83 -19.54 -4.33 -13.92
CA PHE A 83 -20.92 -4.83 -14.10
C PHE A 83 -20.91 -6.22 -14.73
N SER A 84 -21.61 -7.14 -14.09
CA SER A 84 -21.88 -8.47 -14.62
C SER A 84 -23.17 -8.99 -14.03
N ASN A 85 -23.98 -9.68 -14.86
CA ASN A 85 -25.27 -10.22 -14.43
C ASN A 85 -25.16 -11.31 -13.36
N ASN A 86 -23.98 -11.91 -13.24
CA ASN A 86 -23.74 -13.02 -12.31
C ASN A 86 -22.91 -12.64 -11.09
N MET A 87 -22.64 -11.35 -10.87
CA MET A 87 -21.83 -10.88 -9.77
C MET A 87 -22.56 -9.86 -8.92
N VAL A 88 -22.43 -10.00 -7.61
CA VAL A 88 -22.93 -9.01 -6.65
C VAL A 88 -22.08 -7.74 -6.76
N GLN A 89 -22.72 -6.59 -6.83
CA GLN A 89 -22.06 -5.30 -6.90
C GLN A 89 -21.69 -4.83 -5.50
N PHE A 90 -20.40 -4.56 -5.27
CA PHE A 90 -19.91 -3.98 -4.03
C PHE A 90 -18.63 -3.18 -4.32
N LYS A 91 -18.26 -2.34 -3.36
CA LYS A 91 -17.01 -1.58 -3.40
C LYS A 91 -15.91 -2.35 -2.68
N SER A 92 -14.70 -2.28 -3.22
CA SER A 92 -13.48 -2.82 -2.60
C SER A 92 -12.49 -1.69 -2.40
N PHE A 93 -11.77 -1.72 -1.30
CA PHE A 93 -10.65 -0.82 -1.07
C PHE A 93 -9.36 -1.60 -1.32
N PHE A 94 -8.69 -1.28 -2.41
CA PHE A 94 -7.49 -1.99 -2.84
C PHE A 94 -6.24 -1.26 -2.33
N ILE A 95 -5.38 -1.99 -1.62
CA ILE A 95 -4.06 -1.49 -1.25
C ILE A 95 -3.11 -1.82 -2.40
N ASP A 96 -2.75 -0.80 -3.18
CA ASP A 96 -1.81 -0.95 -4.30
C ASP A 96 -0.39 -1.17 -3.79
N ASP A 97 -0.02 -0.50 -2.70
CA ASP A 97 1.29 -0.63 -2.07
C ASP A 97 1.23 -0.19 -0.61
N LEU A 98 1.93 -0.90 0.25
CA LEU A 98 2.10 -0.55 1.67
C LEU A 98 3.56 -0.76 2.03
N CYS A 99 4.20 0.26 2.53
CA CYS A 99 5.61 0.25 2.86
C CYS A 99 5.89 0.93 4.19
N VAL A 100 6.82 0.37 4.93
CA VAL A 100 7.39 0.98 6.13
C VAL A 100 8.89 1.12 5.91
N ASP A 101 9.45 2.29 6.23
CA ASP A 101 10.89 2.53 6.17
C ASP A 101 11.63 1.41 6.89
N MET A 102 12.66 0.85 6.24
CA MET A 102 13.48 -0.23 6.81
C MET A 102 14.08 0.15 8.17
N GLN A 103 14.41 1.42 8.37
CA GLN A 103 14.96 1.93 9.63
C GLN A 103 13.90 2.12 10.73
N ALA A 104 12.63 2.11 10.37
CA ALA A 104 11.51 2.30 11.30
C ALA A 104 10.72 1.01 11.58
N ARG A 105 11.20 -0.14 11.12
CA ARG A 105 10.54 -1.44 11.35
C ARG A 105 10.56 -1.82 12.82
N GLY A 106 9.59 -2.65 13.24
CA GLY A 106 9.46 -3.10 14.62
C GLY A 106 8.72 -2.13 15.53
N GLN A 107 8.16 -1.03 15.00
CA GLN A 107 7.41 -0.03 15.74
C GLN A 107 5.89 -0.10 15.48
N HIS A 108 5.39 -1.20 14.93
CA HIS A 108 3.97 -1.44 14.62
C HIS A 108 3.37 -0.43 13.63
N ILE A 109 4.20 0.21 12.80
CA ILE A 109 3.76 1.21 11.81
C ILE A 109 2.88 0.56 10.74
N GLY A 110 3.28 -0.61 10.22
CA GLY A 110 2.52 -1.35 9.23
C GLY A 110 1.15 -1.76 9.76
N GLU A 111 1.09 -2.25 10.99
CA GLU A 111 -0.17 -2.61 11.64
C GLU A 111 -1.09 -1.39 11.77
N SER A 112 -0.54 -0.26 12.18
CA SER A 112 -1.30 0.99 12.34
C SER A 112 -1.82 1.51 11.00
N LEU A 113 -1.01 1.45 9.95
CA LEU A 113 -1.43 1.81 8.59
C LEU A 113 -2.55 0.90 8.11
N PHE A 114 -2.41 -0.40 8.28
CA PHE A 114 -3.43 -1.36 7.87
C PHE A 114 -4.75 -1.15 8.60
N GLU A 115 -4.72 -0.95 9.91
CA GLU A 115 -5.91 -0.65 10.71
C GLU A 115 -6.58 0.66 10.27
N TYR A 116 -5.78 1.69 9.97
CA TYR A 116 -6.30 2.96 9.46
C TYR A 116 -7.00 2.75 8.11
N VAL A 117 -6.39 2.01 7.20
CA VAL A 117 -6.98 1.68 5.89
C VAL A 117 -8.32 0.94 6.06
N LYS A 118 -8.39 -0.03 6.97
CA LYS A 118 -9.64 -0.73 7.25
C LYS A 118 -10.75 0.21 7.74
N GLN A 119 -10.42 1.15 8.62
CA GLN A 119 -11.40 2.12 9.12
C GLN A 119 -11.87 3.06 8.00
N GLU A 120 -10.98 3.52 7.14
CA GLU A 120 -11.33 4.34 5.99
C GLU A 120 -12.21 3.55 4.99
N ALA A 121 -11.89 2.29 4.75
CA ALA A 121 -12.70 1.41 3.90
C ALA A 121 -14.13 1.27 4.43
N LYS A 122 -14.29 1.11 5.74
CA LYS A 122 -15.62 1.06 6.38
C LYS A 122 -16.39 2.36 6.19
N LYS A 123 -15.74 3.50 6.37
CA LYS A 123 -16.36 4.82 6.15
C LYS A 123 -16.82 5.02 4.71
N LEU A 124 -16.10 4.45 3.75
CA LEU A 124 -16.43 4.52 2.32
C LEU A 124 -17.49 3.50 1.90
N GLY A 125 -17.96 2.65 2.82
CA GLY A 125 -18.96 1.64 2.53
C GLY A 125 -18.41 0.43 1.75
N CYS A 126 -17.10 0.16 1.85
CA CYS A 126 -16.50 -0.98 1.18
C CYS A 126 -16.86 -2.30 1.86
N TYR A 127 -17.05 -3.34 1.06
CA TYR A 127 -17.27 -4.70 1.52
C TYR A 127 -15.97 -5.35 2.01
N GLU A 128 -14.85 -5.04 1.36
CA GLU A 128 -13.57 -5.70 1.59
C GLU A 128 -12.39 -4.76 1.40
N VAL A 129 -11.26 -5.12 1.99
CA VAL A 129 -9.94 -4.58 1.67
C VAL A 129 -9.17 -5.69 0.96
N THR A 130 -8.59 -5.40 -0.19
CA THR A 130 -7.82 -6.36 -0.98
C THR A 130 -6.43 -5.83 -1.28
N LEU A 131 -5.51 -6.74 -1.58
CA LEU A 131 -4.18 -6.43 -2.09
C LEU A 131 -3.62 -7.64 -2.84
N ASN A 132 -2.55 -7.39 -3.59
CA ASN A 132 -1.75 -8.43 -4.20
C ASN A 132 -0.40 -8.51 -3.50
N VAL A 133 0.09 -9.73 -3.26
CA VAL A 133 1.42 -9.96 -2.71
C VAL A 133 2.18 -10.90 -3.64
N TRP A 134 3.43 -10.55 -3.95
CA TRP A 134 4.28 -11.40 -4.78
C TRP A 134 4.71 -12.64 -4.03
N THR A 135 4.57 -13.81 -4.66
CA THR A 135 5.14 -15.06 -4.15
C THR A 135 6.65 -14.89 -4.02
N GLY A 136 7.19 -15.23 -2.86
CA GLY A 136 8.59 -15.01 -2.52
C GLY A 136 8.82 -13.83 -1.59
N ASN A 137 7.82 -12.96 -1.40
CA ASN A 137 7.86 -11.92 -0.38
C ASN A 137 7.32 -12.47 0.95
N ALA A 138 8.10 -13.36 1.57
CA ALA A 138 7.68 -14.07 2.77
C ALA A 138 7.35 -13.15 3.95
N SER A 139 8.07 -12.05 4.08
CA SER A 139 7.83 -11.05 5.14
C SER A 139 6.45 -10.40 4.99
N ALA A 140 6.08 -10.00 3.77
CA ALA A 140 4.77 -9.42 3.49
C ALA A 140 3.65 -10.46 3.67
N GLU A 141 3.85 -11.68 3.18
CA GLU A 141 2.88 -12.77 3.33
C GLU A 141 2.56 -13.03 4.81
N LYS A 142 3.58 -13.14 5.66
CA LYS A 142 3.42 -13.33 7.11
C LYS A 142 2.73 -12.14 7.78
N PHE A 143 3.07 -10.92 7.36
CA PHE A 143 2.45 -9.71 7.90
C PHE A 143 0.94 -9.69 7.63
N TYR A 144 0.53 -9.92 6.39
CA TYR A 144 -0.89 -9.90 6.03
C TYR A 144 -1.68 -11.06 6.62
N GLU A 145 -1.06 -12.23 6.74
CA GLU A 145 -1.65 -13.37 7.46
C GLU A 145 -1.90 -13.01 8.93
N LYS A 146 -0.91 -12.41 9.60
CA LYS A 146 -1.05 -11.91 10.98
C LYS A 146 -2.17 -10.86 11.10
N MET A 147 -2.35 -10.02 10.09
CA MET A 147 -3.44 -9.03 10.06
C MET A 147 -4.82 -9.65 9.83
N GLY A 148 -4.90 -10.93 9.59
CA GLY A 148 -6.15 -11.66 9.38
C GLY A 148 -6.62 -11.74 7.94
N MET A 149 -5.78 -11.37 6.99
CA MET A 149 -6.11 -11.50 5.56
C MET A 149 -6.02 -12.96 5.12
N LYS A 150 -6.90 -13.32 4.19
CA LYS A 150 -6.98 -14.67 3.61
C LYS A 150 -6.82 -14.58 2.11
N THR A 151 -6.25 -15.62 1.51
CA THR A 151 -6.17 -15.72 0.05
C THR A 151 -7.56 -15.76 -0.55
N LYS A 152 -7.85 -14.81 -1.43
CA LYS A 152 -9.12 -14.71 -2.17
C LYS A 152 -9.06 -15.47 -3.48
N GLU A 153 -7.98 -15.28 -4.23
CA GLU A 153 -7.73 -15.92 -5.52
C GLU A 153 -6.24 -16.05 -5.75
N ARG A 154 -5.84 -16.79 -6.77
CA ARG A 154 -4.44 -16.94 -7.13
C ARG A 154 -4.29 -16.70 -8.62
N GLN A 155 -3.32 -15.91 -9.00
CA GLN A 155 -2.90 -15.73 -10.38
C GLN A 155 -1.75 -16.68 -10.68
N LEU A 156 -1.88 -17.47 -11.74
CA LEU A 156 -0.84 -18.38 -12.21
C LEU A 156 -0.24 -17.82 -13.50
N GLU A 157 1.03 -18.10 -13.75
CA GLU A 157 1.71 -17.71 -14.98
C GLU A 157 2.41 -18.89 -15.62
N TYR A 158 2.55 -18.84 -16.93
CA TYR A 158 3.40 -19.73 -17.71
C TYR A 158 4.27 -18.87 -18.61
N ILE A 159 5.58 -18.90 -18.40
CA ILE A 159 6.54 -18.10 -19.20
C ILE A 159 6.84 -18.87 -20.48
N LEU A 160 6.62 -18.21 -21.64
CA LEU A 160 6.83 -18.80 -22.97
C LEU A 160 8.28 -18.79 -23.42
#